data_79abbee674b6046f2aa4c6503c39609e
#
_entry.id   79abbee674b6046f2aa4c6503c39609e
#
_cell.length_a   1.000
_cell.length_b   1.000
_cell.length_c   1.000
_cell.angle_alpha   90.00
_cell.angle_beta   90.00
_cell.angle_gamma   90.00
#
_symmetry.space_group_name_H-M   'P 1'
#
loop_
_entity.id
_entity.type
_entity.pdbx_description
1 polymer ?
#
loop_
_entity_poly.entity_id
_entity_poly.type
_entity_poly.pdbx_seq_one_letter_code
_entity_poly.pdbx_strand_id
1 'polypeptide(L)'
;MSETKRKSIFGYCMYDWGKSAFETSVTTAILPAWFAALFLEANGLTGTVIGMEMTSDAAWSLAVTLGTLMVAIVSPSIGVIADRKRIKMVALKWMTWLGAGSVSLIALAPVFDISFQWVWIFVMFLLANIGLNAAGVFYNALLPYQGEDHEMDEISNKAYAYGYLGGGLLLVAHLVLLFTTDFALWATQVAIGSSGIWWFGFAWYTFAYVAEPEIENEIENLNIKDATKLGVSEVFNTLSEWRNFKTLFIYMLAYFLFIDGINSVTSLAGAFGIAVLGLTMGELIMTILIIQFVAFPAAFFFTLSLIHI
;
A
#
# COMPACT_ATOMS: atom_id res chain seq x y z
N MET A 1 -24.29 13.96 -13.60
CA MET A 1 -23.86 13.01 -12.55
C MET A 1 -24.74 13.18 -11.32
N SER A 2 -25.32 12.09 -10.79
CA SER A 2 -26.17 12.14 -9.59
C SER A 2 -25.31 12.48 -8.33
N GLU A 3 -25.95 13.04 -7.30
CA GLU A 3 -25.26 13.34 -6.03
C GLU A 3 -24.69 12.08 -5.38
N THR A 4 -25.41 10.95 -5.46
CA THR A 4 -24.97 9.66 -4.95
C THR A 4 -23.69 9.18 -5.65
N LYS A 5 -23.64 9.24 -6.98
CA LYS A 5 -22.45 8.87 -7.77
C LYS A 5 -21.24 9.75 -7.40
N ARG A 6 -21.47 11.07 -7.23
CA ARG A 6 -20.41 12.00 -6.82
C ARG A 6 -19.85 11.68 -5.44
N LYS A 7 -20.71 11.33 -4.48
CA LYS A 7 -20.30 10.91 -3.13
C LYS A 7 -19.53 9.58 -3.16
N SER A 8 -19.95 8.63 -4.00
CA SER A 8 -19.27 7.34 -4.15
C SER A 8 -17.86 7.52 -4.71
N ILE A 9 -17.69 8.28 -5.79
CA ILE A 9 -16.37 8.59 -6.36
C ILE A 9 -15.48 9.33 -5.35
N PHE A 10 -16.03 10.30 -4.62
CA PHE A 10 -15.30 10.98 -3.56
C PHE A 10 -14.84 10.00 -2.48
N GLY A 11 -15.75 9.15 -1.99
CA GLY A 11 -15.43 8.11 -1.01
C GLY A 11 -14.35 7.15 -1.51
N TYR A 12 -14.41 6.77 -2.79
CA TYR A 12 -13.38 5.96 -3.43
C TYR A 12 -12.01 6.65 -3.40
N CYS A 13 -11.92 7.91 -3.82
CA CYS A 13 -10.68 8.68 -3.80
C CYS A 13 -10.11 8.90 -2.38
N MET A 14 -10.98 8.99 -1.36
CA MET A 14 -10.54 9.16 0.04
C MET A 14 -9.80 7.95 0.58
N TYR A 15 -9.98 6.77 0.01
CA TYR A 15 -9.17 5.62 0.37
C TYR A 15 -7.70 5.81 0.00
N ASP A 16 -7.43 6.26 -1.22
CA ASP A 16 -6.07 6.56 -1.67
C ASP A 16 -5.46 7.73 -0.88
N TRP A 17 -6.26 8.76 -0.59
CA TRP A 17 -5.82 9.84 0.29
C TRP A 17 -5.30 9.32 1.64
N GLY A 18 -6.04 8.38 2.24
CA GLY A 18 -5.68 7.81 3.55
C GLY A 18 -4.48 6.88 3.51
N LYS A 19 -4.52 5.85 2.62
CA LYS A 19 -3.51 4.80 2.58
C LYS A 19 -2.12 5.29 2.15
N SER A 20 -2.08 6.32 1.28
CA SER A 20 -0.82 6.87 0.79
C SER A 20 0.05 7.49 1.89
N ALA A 21 -0.53 7.86 3.02
CA ALA A 21 0.21 8.29 4.19
C ALA A 21 1.12 7.17 4.75
N PHE A 22 0.63 5.93 4.79
CA PHE A 22 1.44 4.79 5.18
C PHE A 22 2.55 4.52 4.16
N GLU A 23 2.25 4.54 2.87
CA GLU A 23 3.23 4.30 1.81
C GLU A 23 4.33 5.37 1.82
N THR A 24 3.96 6.64 1.96
CA THR A 24 4.88 7.77 1.84
C THR A 24 5.65 8.04 3.14
N SER A 25 4.94 8.30 4.24
CA SER A 25 5.58 8.71 5.49
C SER A 25 6.22 7.54 6.22
N VAL A 26 5.53 6.37 6.27
CA VAL A 26 6.00 5.24 7.06
C VAL A 26 6.95 4.38 6.25
N THR A 27 6.48 3.75 5.18
CA THR A 27 7.24 2.73 4.45
C THR A 27 8.47 3.30 3.76
N THR A 28 8.35 4.50 3.18
CA THR A 28 9.42 5.08 2.35
C THR A 28 10.31 6.04 3.13
N ALA A 29 9.73 6.88 4.02
CA ALA A 29 10.48 7.98 4.61
C ALA A 29 11.04 7.70 6.01
N ILE A 30 10.23 7.27 6.97
CA ILE A 30 10.60 7.31 8.39
C ILE A 30 11.00 5.94 8.93
N LEU A 31 10.17 4.92 8.68
CA LEU A 31 10.30 3.62 9.36
C LEU A 31 11.55 2.83 9.00
N PRO A 32 12.06 2.82 7.74
CA PRO A 32 13.27 2.07 7.40
C PRO A 32 14.48 2.49 8.24
N ALA A 33 14.65 3.82 8.44
CA ALA A 33 15.75 4.36 9.22
C ALA A 33 15.60 4.08 10.71
N TRP A 34 14.39 4.23 11.26
CA TRP A 34 14.13 3.91 12.66
C TRP A 34 14.32 2.41 12.94
N PHE A 35 13.82 1.55 12.05
CA PHE A 35 14.05 0.11 12.12
C PHE A 35 15.55 -0.24 12.11
N ALA A 36 16.31 0.35 11.17
CA ALA A 36 17.73 0.11 11.04
C ALA A 36 18.49 0.53 12.31
N ALA A 37 18.17 1.70 12.88
CA ALA A 37 18.78 2.18 14.12
C ALA A 37 18.55 1.21 15.28
N LEU A 38 17.32 0.77 15.51
CA LEU A 38 16.96 -0.18 16.57
C LEU A 38 17.57 -1.57 16.34
N PHE A 39 17.62 -2.02 15.09
CA PHE A 39 18.23 -3.30 14.74
C PHE A 39 19.73 -3.30 15.04
N LEU A 40 20.44 -2.22 14.65
CA LEU A 40 21.87 -2.06 14.90
C LEU A 40 22.17 -1.92 16.39
N GLU A 41 21.34 -1.21 17.14
CA GLU A 41 21.50 -1.07 18.59
C GLU A 41 21.31 -2.41 19.31
N ALA A 42 20.37 -3.23 18.88
CA ALA A 42 20.06 -4.50 19.50
C ALA A 42 21.03 -5.63 19.11
N ASN A 43 21.52 -5.65 17.86
CA ASN A 43 22.23 -6.81 17.29
C ASN A 43 23.66 -6.48 16.79
N GLY A 44 24.02 -5.19 16.67
CA GLY A 44 25.21 -4.79 15.93
C GLY A 44 25.00 -4.87 14.41
N LEU A 45 26.07 -5.14 13.66
CA LEU A 45 26.01 -5.10 12.18
C LEU A 45 25.14 -6.21 11.58
N THR A 46 25.03 -7.35 12.23
CA THR A 46 24.20 -8.48 11.80
C THR A 46 23.40 -9.04 12.96
N GLY A 47 22.21 -9.53 12.68
CA GLY A 47 21.35 -10.20 13.64
C GLY A 47 20.67 -11.42 13.03
N THR A 48 20.17 -12.31 13.88
CA THR A 48 19.48 -13.53 13.43
C THR A 48 17.99 -13.24 13.22
N VAL A 49 17.53 -13.32 11.98
CA VAL A 49 16.12 -13.19 11.59
C VAL A 49 15.68 -14.47 10.90
N ILE A 50 14.67 -15.15 11.44
CA ILE A 50 14.16 -16.43 10.93
C ILE A 50 15.28 -17.47 10.72
N GLY A 51 16.24 -17.52 11.65
CA GLY A 51 17.35 -18.50 11.62
C GLY A 51 18.49 -18.16 10.64
N MET A 52 18.48 -17.00 10.00
CA MET A 52 19.54 -16.54 9.10
C MET A 52 20.18 -15.26 9.64
N GLU A 53 21.51 -15.16 9.55
CA GLU A 53 22.21 -13.91 9.84
C GLU A 53 22.05 -12.94 8.69
N MET A 54 21.62 -11.71 9.01
CA MET A 54 21.43 -10.66 8.01
C MET A 54 21.64 -9.26 8.61
N THR A 55 21.90 -8.31 7.74
CA THR A 55 21.95 -6.88 8.06
C THR A 55 20.57 -6.29 8.27
N SER A 56 20.48 -5.08 8.83
CA SER A 56 19.22 -4.35 8.98
C SER A 56 18.45 -4.17 7.66
N ASP A 57 19.17 -3.84 6.58
CA ASP A 57 18.57 -3.63 5.25
C ASP A 57 18.00 -4.93 4.66
N ALA A 58 18.73 -6.05 4.85
CA ALA A 58 18.25 -7.37 4.43
C ALA A 58 17.02 -7.79 5.24
N ALA A 59 16.98 -7.52 6.55
CA ALA A 59 15.84 -7.79 7.41
C ALA A 59 14.63 -6.94 7.03
N TRP A 60 14.82 -5.65 6.73
CA TRP A 60 13.78 -4.78 6.22
C TRP A 60 13.21 -5.28 4.89
N SER A 61 14.08 -5.56 3.92
CA SER A 61 13.71 -6.09 2.61
C SER A 61 12.96 -7.43 2.73
N LEU A 62 13.37 -8.28 3.69
CA LEU A 62 12.66 -9.53 3.98
C LEU A 62 11.23 -9.27 4.47
N ALA A 63 11.01 -8.30 5.37
CA ALA A 63 9.67 -7.95 5.84
C ALA A 63 8.76 -7.47 4.70
N VAL A 64 9.27 -6.60 3.81
CA VAL A 64 8.56 -6.12 2.62
C VAL A 64 8.21 -7.30 1.70
N THR A 65 9.20 -8.13 1.38
CA THR A 65 9.06 -9.27 0.47
C THR A 65 8.08 -10.31 1.01
N LEU A 66 8.18 -10.68 2.29
CA LEU A 66 7.28 -11.65 2.90
C LEU A 66 5.83 -11.15 2.87
N GLY A 67 5.57 -9.91 3.23
CA GLY A 67 4.23 -9.34 3.21
C GLY A 67 3.61 -9.35 1.82
N THR A 68 4.36 -8.92 0.81
CA THR A 68 3.91 -8.90 -0.58
C THR A 68 3.72 -10.33 -1.13
N LEU A 69 4.66 -11.24 -0.86
CA LEU A 69 4.60 -12.62 -1.32
C LEU A 69 3.41 -13.38 -0.71
N MET A 70 3.15 -13.21 0.58
CA MET A 70 1.98 -13.83 1.23
C MET A 70 0.68 -13.42 0.56
N VAL A 71 0.51 -12.15 0.26
CA VAL A 71 -0.67 -11.66 -0.45
C VAL A 71 -0.70 -12.15 -1.89
N ALA A 72 0.42 -12.15 -2.61
CA ALA A 72 0.51 -12.62 -3.98
C ALA A 72 0.08 -14.09 -4.12
N ILE A 73 0.49 -14.96 -3.19
CA ILE A 73 0.11 -16.38 -3.18
C ILE A 73 -1.41 -16.56 -2.96
N VAL A 74 -2.00 -15.72 -2.11
CA VAL A 74 -3.42 -15.84 -1.75
C VAL A 74 -4.32 -15.03 -2.70
N SER A 75 -3.76 -14.07 -3.46
CA SER A 75 -4.52 -13.13 -4.30
C SER A 75 -5.43 -13.81 -5.34
N PRO A 76 -5.11 -14.94 -6.00
CA PRO A 76 -6.06 -15.61 -6.88
C PRO A 76 -7.34 -16.05 -6.16
N SER A 77 -7.18 -16.54 -4.92
CA SER A 77 -8.34 -16.94 -4.09
C SER A 77 -9.13 -15.71 -3.60
N ILE A 78 -8.43 -14.66 -3.19
CA ILE A 78 -9.03 -13.40 -2.76
C ILE A 78 -9.78 -12.76 -3.95
N GLY A 79 -9.21 -12.78 -5.15
CA GLY A 79 -9.83 -12.27 -6.38
C GLY A 79 -11.15 -12.97 -6.68
N VAL A 80 -11.15 -14.30 -6.70
CA VAL A 80 -12.40 -15.08 -6.90
C VAL A 80 -13.45 -14.78 -5.83
N ILE A 81 -13.02 -14.65 -4.57
CA ILE A 81 -13.95 -14.28 -3.50
C ILE A 81 -14.51 -12.87 -3.74
N ALA A 82 -13.66 -11.95 -4.14
CA ALA A 82 -14.08 -10.57 -4.45
C ALA A 82 -15.06 -10.51 -5.63
N ASP A 83 -14.89 -11.38 -6.63
CA ASP A 83 -15.71 -11.38 -7.85
C ASP A 83 -17.01 -12.20 -7.71
N ARG A 84 -17.06 -13.16 -6.80
CA ARG A 84 -18.17 -14.11 -6.66
C ARG A 84 -18.98 -13.95 -5.37
N LYS A 85 -18.56 -13.06 -4.45
CA LYS A 85 -19.28 -12.79 -3.20
C LYS A 85 -19.42 -11.30 -2.92
N ARG A 86 -20.55 -10.92 -2.37
CA ARG A 86 -20.84 -9.55 -1.91
C ARG A 86 -20.12 -9.25 -0.57
N ILE A 87 -18.78 -9.26 -0.59
CA ILE A 87 -17.96 -9.04 0.61
C ILE A 87 -16.81 -8.07 0.39
N LYS A 88 -16.76 -7.39 -0.79
CA LYS A 88 -15.66 -6.47 -1.12
C LYS A 88 -15.45 -5.42 -0.03
N MET A 89 -16.53 -4.76 0.39
CA MET A 89 -16.48 -3.72 1.43
C MET A 89 -16.17 -4.28 2.82
N VAL A 90 -16.70 -5.46 3.15
CA VAL A 90 -16.42 -6.11 4.44
C VAL A 90 -14.95 -6.52 4.51
N ALA A 91 -14.43 -7.14 3.45
CA ALA A 91 -13.04 -7.53 3.38
C ALA A 91 -12.09 -6.32 3.37
N LEU A 92 -12.43 -5.26 2.61
CA LEU A 92 -11.69 -4.01 2.60
C LEU A 92 -11.60 -3.41 4.02
N LYS A 93 -12.71 -3.38 4.77
CA LYS A 93 -12.73 -2.92 6.15
C LYS A 93 -11.78 -3.71 7.05
N TRP A 94 -11.85 -5.04 7.01
CA TRP A 94 -10.99 -5.89 7.85
C TRP A 94 -9.51 -5.75 7.49
N MET A 95 -9.16 -5.69 6.20
CA MET A 95 -7.77 -5.49 5.77
C MET A 95 -7.27 -4.09 6.12
N THR A 96 -8.12 -3.07 6.03
CA THR A 96 -7.79 -1.72 6.49
C THR A 96 -7.58 -1.67 8.01
N TRP A 97 -8.43 -2.35 8.80
CA TRP A 97 -8.22 -2.46 10.25
C TRP A 97 -6.89 -3.14 10.57
N LEU A 98 -6.59 -4.25 9.89
CA LEU A 98 -5.31 -4.93 10.05
C LEU A 98 -4.14 -4.01 9.70
N GLY A 99 -4.19 -3.36 8.53
CA GLY A 99 -3.12 -2.48 8.05
C GLY A 99 -2.94 -1.25 8.94
N ALA A 100 -3.94 -0.40 9.01
CA ALA A 100 -3.89 0.86 9.74
C ALA A 100 -3.70 0.66 11.26
N GLY A 101 -4.32 -0.38 11.83
CA GLY A 101 -4.12 -0.76 13.23
C GLY A 101 -2.68 -1.16 13.51
N SER A 102 -2.10 -2.02 12.67
CA SER A 102 -0.70 -2.43 12.81
C SER A 102 0.27 -1.25 12.67
N VAL A 103 0.02 -0.33 11.73
CA VAL A 103 0.82 0.91 11.61
C VAL A 103 0.78 1.72 12.90
N SER A 104 -0.41 1.91 13.47
CA SER A 104 -0.55 2.65 14.73
C SER A 104 0.17 1.95 15.89
N LEU A 105 0.16 0.62 15.93
CA LEU A 105 0.82 -0.19 16.95
C LEU A 105 2.35 -0.18 16.83
N ILE A 106 2.93 0.11 15.67
CA ILE A 106 4.39 0.30 15.50
C ILE A 106 4.90 1.36 16.49
N ALA A 107 4.13 2.44 16.70
CA ALA A 107 4.49 3.52 17.61
C ALA A 107 4.72 3.07 19.07
N LEU A 108 4.24 1.87 19.45
CA LEU A 108 4.42 1.30 20.77
C LEU A 108 5.76 0.56 20.95
N ALA A 109 6.61 0.48 19.92
CA ALA A 109 7.88 -0.23 20.01
C ALA A 109 8.73 0.16 21.24
N PRO A 110 8.86 1.45 21.65
CA PRO A 110 9.65 1.83 22.81
C PRO A 110 9.10 1.37 24.16
N VAL A 111 7.91 0.78 24.23
CA VAL A 111 7.38 0.15 25.45
C VAL A 111 8.11 -1.15 25.79
N PHE A 112 8.76 -1.76 24.78
CA PHE A 112 9.48 -3.02 24.91
C PHE A 112 10.97 -2.79 25.17
N ASP A 113 11.66 -3.85 25.63
CA ASP A 113 13.12 -3.85 25.75
C ASP A 113 13.77 -3.66 24.37
N ILE A 114 14.93 -3.00 24.33
CA ILE A 114 15.64 -2.67 23.09
C ILE A 114 15.86 -3.87 22.17
N SER A 115 16.14 -5.03 22.74
CA SER A 115 16.33 -6.29 22.00
C SER A 115 15.06 -6.77 21.28
N PHE A 116 13.89 -6.32 21.70
CA PHE A 116 12.60 -6.72 21.13
C PHE A 116 11.94 -5.62 20.27
N GLN A 117 12.37 -4.37 20.37
CA GLN A 117 11.75 -3.25 19.65
C GLN A 117 11.75 -3.45 18.13
N TRP A 118 12.89 -3.85 17.55
CA TRP A 118 13.00 -4.12 16.13
C TRP A 118 12.13 -5.31 15.68
N VAL A 119 12.00 -6.34 16.52
CA VAL A 119 11.12 -7.50 16.26
C VAL A 119 9.66 -7.06 16.23
N TRP A 120 9.26 -6.22 17.19
CA TRP A 120 7.91 -5.63 17.21
C TRP A 120 7.62 -4.86 15.93
N ILE A 121 8.54 -3.97 15.52
CA ILE A 121 8.40 -3.20 14.28
C ILE A 121 8.32 -4.14 13.07
N PHE A 122 9.19 -5.14 12.99
CA PHE A 122 9.20 -6.13 11.90
C PHE A 122 7.84 -6.83 11.77
N VAL A 123 7.30 -7.34 12.86
CA VAL A 123 6.02 -8.06 12.87
C VAL A 123 4.86 -7.12 12.54
N MET A 124 4.79 -5.95 13.18
CA MET A 124 3.72 -4.98 12.92
C MET A 124 3.78 -4.43 11.50
N PHE A 125 4.97 -4.17 10.96
CA PHE A 125 5.15 -3.75 9.58
C PHE A 125 4.74 -4.86 8.58
N LEU A 126 5.10 -6.11 8.86
CA LEU A 126 4.66 -7.25 8.06
C LEU A 126 3.13 -7.33 7.99
N LEU A 127 2.44 -7.21 9.12
CA LEU A 127 0.98 -7.20 9.19
C LEU A 127 0.38 -5.97 8.47
N ALA A 128 1.00 -4.80 8.62
CA ALA A 128 0.59 -3.58 7.93
C ALA A 128 0.71 -3.74 6.41
N ASN A 129 1.80 -4.31 5.91
CA ASN A 129 2.04 -4.56 4.50
C ASN A 129 1.05 -5.60 3.93
N ILE A 130 0.77 -6.68 4.67
CA ILE A 130 -0.28 -7.64 4.30
C ILE A 130 -1.64 -6.92 4.22
N GLY A 131 -1.98 -6.12 5.23
CA GLY A 131 -3.22 -5.34 5.25
C GLY A 131 -3.35 -4.40 4.06
N LEU A 132 -2.28 -3.66 3.73
CA LEU A 132 -2.24 -2.75 2.57
C LEU A 132 -2.45 -3.49 1.25
N ASN A 133 -1.64 -4.52 1.00
CA ASN A 133 -1.69 -5.23 -0.29
C ASN A 133 -3.01 -6.00 -0.47
N ALA A 134 -3.51 -6.68 0.58
CA ALA A 134 -4.78 -7.37 0.53
C ALA A 134 -5.97 -6.40 0.40
N ALA A 135 -5.95 -5.27 1.10
CA ALA A 135 -6.94 -4.22 0.93
C ALA A 135 -6.94 -3.67 -0.50
N GLY A 136 -5.76 -3.54 -1.12
CA GLY A 136 -5.60 -3.10 -2.51
C GLY A 136 -6.35 -3.99 -3.51
N VAL A 137 -6.38 -5.31 -3.30
CA VAL A 137 -7.15 -6.24 -4.16
C VAL A 137 -8.64 -5.88 -4.14
N PHE A 138 -9.21 -5.71 -2.94
CA PHE A 138 -10.64 -5.38 -2.80
C PHE A 138 -10.96 -3.95 -3.24
N TYR A 139 -10.08 -3.00 -2.94
CA TYR A 139 -10.21 -1.61 -3.35
C TYR A 139 -10.22 -1.47 -4.87
N ASN A 140 -9.27 -2.09 -5.57
CA ASN A 140 -9.21 -2.07 -7.03
C ASN A 140 -10.42 -2.78 -7.66
N ALA A 141 -10.94 -3.83 -7.04
CA ALA A 141 -12.15 -4.53 -7.46
C ALA A 141 -13.44 -3.70 -7.32
N LEU A 142 -13.39 -2.56 -6.62
CA LEU A 142 -14.51 -1.61 -6.53
C LEU A 142 -14.52 -0.58 -7.67
N LEU A 143 -13.39 -0.34 -8.35
CA LEU A 143 -13.27 0.68 -9.40
C LEU A 143 -14.33 0.52 -10.50
N PRO A 144 -14.58 -0.68 -11.07
CA PRO A 144 -15.56 -0.85 -12.15
C PRO A 144 -16.99 -0.47 -11.77
N TYR A 145 -17.29 -0.34 -10.49
CA TYR A 145 -18.61 0.03 -9.98
C TYR A 145 -18.74 1.52 -9.64
N GLN A 146 -17.69 2.33 -9.86
CA GLN A 146 -17.71 3.76 -9.55
C GLN A 146 -18.21 4.61 -10.71
N GLY A 147 -18.14 4.10 -11.94
CA GLY A 147 -18.52 4.84 -13.15
C GLY A 147 -18.75 3.92 -14.34
N GLU A 148 -18.94 4.51 -15.51
CA GLU A 148 -18.99 3.79 -16.78
C GLU A 148 -17.57 3.55 -17.30
N ASP A 149 -17.40 2.60 -18.24
CA ASP A 149 -16.08 2.19 -18.74
C ASP A 149 -15.21 3.37 -19.20
N HIS A 150 -15.81 4.35 -19.86
CA HIS A 150 -15.08 5.53 -20.34
C HIS A 150 -14.69 6.53 -19.22
N GLU A 151 -15.23 6.41 -18.01
CA GLU A 151 -14.91 7.25 -16.85
C GLU A 151 -13.82 6.61 -15.97
N MET A 152 -13.46 5.33 -16.18
CA MET A 152 -12.57 4.57 -15.29
C MET A 152 -11.19 5.20 -15.16
N ASP A 153 -10.60 5.64 -16.28
CA ASP A 153 -9.29 6.27 -16.28
C ASP A 153 -9.29 7.59 -15.50
N GLU A 154 -10.35 8.41 -15.68
CA GLU A 154 -10.50 9.66 -14.94
C GLU A 154 -10.65 9.41 -13.44
N ILE A 155 -11.48 8.45 -13.04
CA ILE A 155 -11.72 8.11 -11.63
C ILE A 155 -10.44 7.56 -11.00
N SER A 156 -9.73 6.66 -11.69
CA SER A 156 -8.47 6.09 -11.23
C SER A 156 -7.40 7.17 -11.06
N ASN A 157 -7.16 7.99 -12.07
CA ASN A 157 -6.18 9.07 -12.00
C ASN A 157 -6.51 10.08 -10.90
N LYS A 158 -7.79 10.37 -10.70
CA LYS A 158 -8.25 11.23 -9.62
C LYS A 158 -7.96 10.63 -8.24
N ALA A 159 -8.17 9.32 -8.07
CA ALA A 159 -7.84 8.63 -6.84
C ALA A 159 -6.33 8.70 -6.55
N TYR A 160 -5.48 8.44 -7.55
CA TYR A 160 -4.02 8.61 -7.43
C TYR A 160 -3.62 10.04 -7.07
N ALA A 161 -4.22 11.05 -7.72
CA ALA A 161 -3.96 12.46 -7.39
C ALA A 161 -4.29 12.77 -5.93
N TYR A 162 -5.43 12.29 -5.46
CA TYR A 162 -5.82 12.43 -4.05
C TYR A 162 -4.83 11.71 -3.12
N GLY A 163 -4.33 10.55 -3.51
CA GLY A 163 -3.30 9.81 -2.78
C GLY A 163 -2.00 10.63 -2.62
N TYR A 164 -1.48 11.16 -3.73
CA TYR A 164 -0.28 12.00 -3.69
C TYR A 164 -0.45 13.23 -2.79
N LEU A 165 -1.60 13.88 -2.89
CA LEU A 165 -1.87 15.06 -2.08
C LEU A 165 -2.04 14.71 -0.59
N GLY A 166 -2.81 13.65 -0.28
CA GLY A 166 -3.04 13.21 1.10
C GLY A 166 -1.76 12.73 1.79
N GLY A 167 -0.96 11.90 1.09
CA GLY A 167 0.34 11.43 1.58
C GLY A 167 1.34 12.58 1.73
N GLY A 168 1.38 13.48 0.74
CA GLY A 168 2.26 14.65 0.76
C GLY A 168 1.94 15.62 1.90
N LEU A 169 0.67 15.94 2.13
CA LEU A 169 0.26 16.85 3.21
C LEU A 169 0.59 16.29 4.60
N LEU A 170 0.34 15.00 4.82
CA LEU A 170 0.72 14.39 6.09
C LEU A 170 2.24 14.33 6.25
N LEU A 171 2.99 14.04 5.17
CA LEU A 171 4.45 14.07 5.21
C LEU A 171 4.99 15.47 5.56
N VAL A 172 4.39 16.55 5.04
CA VAL A 172 4.74 17.92 5.46
C VAL A 172 4.55 18.09 6.97
N ALA A 173 3.41 17.68 7.51
CA ALA A 173 3.14 17.77 8.95
C ALA A 173 4.18 16.98 9.78
N HIS A 174 4.53 15.77 9.32
CA HIS A 174 5.55 14.95 9.97
C HIS A 174 6.94 15.57 9.88
N LEU A 175 7.31 16.16 8.73
CA LEU A 175 8.57 16.89 8.57
C LEU A 175 8.67 18.06 9.54
N VAL A 176 7.63 18.89 9.60
CA VAL A 176 7.61 20.02 10.56
C VAL A 176 7.79 19.50 11.99
N LEU A 177 7.08 18.43 12.37
CA LEU A 177 7.20 17.82 13.68
C LEU A 177 8.62 17.32 13.94
N LEU A 178 9.20 16.54 13.03
CA LEU A 178 10.51 15.92 13.21
C LEU A 178 11.63 16.95 13.24
N PHE A 179 11.62 17.95 12.35
CA PHE A 179 12.65 18.99 12.35
C PHE A 179 12.55 19.93 13.55
N THR A 180 11.34 20.29 13.99
CA THR A 180 11.18 21.17 15.17
C THR A 180 11.52 20.49 16.49
N THR A 181 11.56 19.17 16.50
CA THR A 181 11.87 18.35 17.70
C THR A 181 13.23 17.66 17.61
N ASP A 182 14.04 18.02 16.63
CA ASP A 182 15.36 17.41 16.37
C ASP A 182 15.30 15.87 16.34
N PHE A 183 14.29 15.36 15.60
CA PHE A 183 14.02 13.92 15.45
C PHE A 183 13.85 13.17 16.79
N ALA A 184 13.28 13.81 17.80
CA ALA A 184 13.01 13.17 19.08
C ALA A 184 12.19 11.88 18.91
N LEU A 185 12.49 10.87 19.72
CA LEU A 185 11.83 9.54 19.64
C LEU A 185 10.30 9.64 19.66
N TRP A 186 9.75 10.44 20.58
CA TRP A 186 8.28 10.63 20.68
C TRP A 186 7.67 11.21 19.40
N ALA A 187 8.41 12.09 18.70
CA ALA A 187 7.94 12.69 17.45
C ALA A 187 7.90 11.65 16.33
N THR A 188 8.89 10.76 16.27
CA THR A 188 8.90 9.60 15.35
C THR A 188 7.72 8.67 15.63
N GLN A 189 7.44 8.37 16.91
CA GLN A 189 6.28 7.57 17.33
C GLN A 189 4.96 8.23 16.88
N VAL A 190 4.81 9.55 17.11
CA VAL A 190 3.62 10.31 16.69
C VAL A 190 3.48 10.31 15.17
N ALA A 191 4.55 10.52 14.42
CA ALA A 191 4.51 10.52 12.96
C ALA A 191 4.05 9.16 12.41
N ILE A 192 4.58 8.06 12.93
CA ILE A 192 4.19 6.71 12.50
C ILE A 192 2.76 6.39 12.96
N GLY A 193 2.45 6.56 14.23
CA GLY A 193 1.13 6.22 14.78
C GLY A 193 0.01 7.01 14.15
N SER A 194 0.21 8.31 13.90
CA SER A 194 -0.78 9.17 13.23
C SER A 194 -1.03 8.77 11.77
N SER A 195 -0.06 8.16 11.08
CA SER A 195 -0.26 7.65 9.72
C SER A 195 -1.32 6.54 9.66
N GLY A 196 -1.33 5.64 10.65
CA GLY A 196 -2.37 4.62 10.76
C GLY A 196 -3.75 5.22 11.07
N ILE A 197 -3.81 6.19 11.99
CA ILE A 197 -5.04 6.93 12.31
C ILE A 197 -5.56 7.70 11.09
N TRP A 198 -4.67 8.35 10.33
CA TRP A 198 -4.99 9.04 9.09
C TRP A 198 -5.58 8.10 8.05
N TRP A 199 -4.91 6.97 7.81
CA TRP A 199 -5.41 5.97 6.86
C TRP A 199 -6.81 5.50 7.24
N PHE A 200 -7.01 5.09 8.48
CA PHE A 200 -8.30 4.62 8.97
C PHE A 200 -9.38 5.72 8.92
N GLY A 201 -9.02 6.94 9.34
CA GLY A 201 -9.94 8.08 9.37
C GLY A 201 -10.47 8.46 7.98
N PHE A 202 -9.61 8.46 6.95
CA PHE A 202 -10.03 8.75 5.59
C PHE A 202 -10.70 7.55 4.88
N ALA A 203 -10.29 6.32 5.20
CA ALA A 203 -10.99 5.12 4.75
C ALA A 203 -12.45 5.08 5.24
N TRP A 204 -12.77 5.75 6.35
CA TRP A 204 -14.14 5.87 6.82
C TRP A 204 -15.09 6.50 5.80
N TYR A 205 -14.62 7.48 5.00
CA TYR A 205 -15.41 8.06 3.91
C TYR A 205 -15.73 7.00 2.84
N THR A 206 -14.78 6.12 2.52
CA THR A 206 -14.99 5.00 1.61
C THR A 206 -16.06 4.07 2.16
N PHE A 207 -15.95 3.71 3.44
CA PHE A 207 -16.91 2.82 4.09
C PHE A 207 -18.33 3.40 4.21
N ALA A 208 -18.45 4.73 4.23
CA ALA A 208 -19.72 5.42 4.33
C ALA A 208 -20.40 5.69 2.96
N TYR A 209 -19.60 5.91 1.92
CA TYR A 209 -20.14 6.42 0.64
C TYR A 209 -20.04 5.42 -0.51
N VAL A 210 -19.16 4.42 -0.43
CA VAL A 210 -19.05 3.37 -1.45
C VAL A 210 -19.92 2.18 -1.03
N ALA A 211 -20.90 1.86 -1.87
CA ALA A 211 -21.80 0.73 -1.62
C ALA A 211 -21.12 -0.60 -1.97
N GLU A 212 -21.52 -1.68 -1.30
CA GLU A 212 -21.18 -3.04 -1.74
C GLU A 212 -21.84 -3.29 -3.10
N PRO A 213 -21.08 -3.63 -4.16
CA PRO A 213 -21.65 -3.83 -5.48
C PRO A 213 -22.51 -5.08 -5.56
N GLU A 214 -23.52 -5.05 -6.42
CA GLU A 214 -24.29 -6.24 -6.77
C GLU A 214 -23.47 -7.12 -7.71
N ILE A 215 -23.57 -8.43 -7.53
CA ILE A 215 -22.85 -9.44 -8.30
C ILE A 215 -23.86 -10.33 -9.00
N GLU A 216 -23.83 -10.37 -10.35
CA GLU A 216 -24.79 -11.15 -11.16
C GLU A 216 -24.65 -12.67 -10.95
N ASN A 217 -23.44 -13.15 -10.67
CA ASN A 217 -23.14 -14.58 -10.52
C ASN A 217 -22.64 -14.88 -9.10
N GLU A 218 -23.39 -14.45 -8.08
CA GLU A 218 -23.04 -14.68 -6.68
C GLU A 218 -23.11 -16.16 -6.31
N ILE A 219 -22.05 -16.64 -5.63
CA ILE A 219 -21.98 -18.01 -5.09
C ILE A 219 -22.16 -17.93 -3.57
N GLU A 220 -23.36 -18.19 -3.08
CA GLU A 220 -23.71 -18.04 -1.66
C GLU A 220 -22.81 -18.87 -0.71
N ASN A 221 -22.51 -20.11 -1.08
CA ASN A 221 -21.79 -21.07 -0.23
C ASN A 221 -20.32 -21.30 -0.62
N LEU A 222 -19.67 -20.29 -1.22
CA LEU A 222 -18.25 -20.37 -1.57
C LEU A 222 -17.40 -20.33 -0.30
N ASN A 223 -16.76 -21.43 0.06
CA ASN A 223 -15.80 -21.51 1.15
C ASN A 223 -14.36 -21.22 0.63
N ILE A 224 -13.43 -20.99 1.56
CA ILE A 224 -12.04 -20.63 1.22
C ILE A 224 -11.36 -21.72 0.38
N LYS A 225 -11.60 -23.02 0.66
CA LYS A 225 -10.98 -24.12 -0.09
C LYS A 225 -11.47 -24.16 -1.53
N ASP A 226 -12.77 -23.99 -1.73
CA ASP A 226 -13.36 -23.99 -3.08
C ASP A 226 -12.95 -22.73 -3.84
N ALA A 227 -12.89 -21.58 -3.18
CA ALA A 227 -12.37 -20.34 -3.76
C ALA A 227 -10.91 -20.48 -4.19
N THR A 228 -10.06 -21.09 -3.35
CA THR A 228 -8.66 -21.36 -3.67
C THR A 228 -8.53 -22.29 -4.87
N LYS A 229 -9.28 -23.39 -4.87
CA LYS A 229 -9.27 -24.33 -5.99
C LYS A 229 -9.75 -23.69 -7.29
N LEU A 230 -10.83 -22.91 -7.20
CA LEU A 230 -11.38 -22.19 -8.35
C LEU A 230 -10.39 -21.13 -8.86
N GLY A 231 -9.84 -20.29 -7.98
CA GLY A 231 -8.89 -19.25 -8.34
C GLY A 231 -7.62 -19.80 -8.97
N VAL A 232 -7.04 -20.83 -8.39
CA VAL A 232 -5.88 -21.52 -8.97
C VAL A 232 -6.23 -22.14 -10.33
N SER A 233 -7.39 -22.78 -10.43
CA SER A 233 -7.85 -23.37 -11.71
C SER A 233 -8.08 -22.30 -12.78
N GLU A 234 -8.72 -21.18 -12.44
CA GLU A 234 -8.95 -20.06 -13.37
C GLU A 234 -7.63 -19.47 -13.86
N VAL A 235 -6.64 -19.27 -12.97
CA VAL A 235 -5.31 -18.79 -13.37
C VAL A 235 -4.65 -19.78 -14.34
N PHE A 236 -4.63 -21.08 -14.03
CA PHE A 236 -4.03 -22.08 -14.93
C PHE A 236 -4.77 -22.17 -16.26
N ASN A 237 -6.09 -22.13 -16.26
CA ASN A 237 -6.89 -22.14 -17.49
C ASN A 237 -6.57 -20.90 -18.35
N THR A 238 -6.57 -19.71 -17.74
CA THR A 238 -6.20 -18.47 -18.44
C THR A 238 -4.79 -18.55 -19.02
N LEU A 239 -3.82 -19.02 -18.23
CA LEU A 239 -2.45 -19.21 -18.71
C LEU A 239 -2.36 -20.23 -19.84
N SER A 240 -3.16 -21.30 -19.83
CA SER A 240 -3.18 -22.30 -20.93
C SER A 240 -3.74 -21.76 -22.23
N GLU A 241 -4.60 -20.76 -22.15
CA GLU A 241 -5.23 -20.10 -23.30
C GLU A 241 -4.40 -18.93 -23.89
N TRP A 242 -3.14 -18.76 -23.46
CA TRP A 242 -2.28 -17.64 -23.87
C TRP A 242 -2.21 -17.42 -25.40
N ARG A 243 -2.36 -18.50 -26.19
CA ARG A 243 -2.34 -18.43 -27.66
C ARG A 243 -3.57 -17.74 -28.24
N ASN A 244 -4.71 -17.88 -27.55
CA ASN A 244 -5.98 -17.26 -27.96
C ASN A 244 -6.01 -15.77 -27.64
N PHE A 245 -5.28 -15.35 -26.59
CA PHE A 245 -5.23 -13.98 -26.07
C PHE A 245 -3.82 -13.38 -26.11
N LYS A 246 -3.06 -13.65 -27.17
CA LYS A 246 -1.65 -13.28 -27.29
C LYS A 246 -1.35 -11.81 -26.98
N THR A 247 -2.18 -10.89 -27.49
CA THR A 247 -2.02 -9.44 -27.24
C THR A 247 -2.18 -9.11 -25.76
N LEU A 248 -3.18 -9.69 -25.09
CA LEU A 248 -3.39 -9.51 -23.65
C LEU A 248 -2.18 -10.02 -22.85
N PHE A 249 -1.65 -11.21 -23.19
CA PHE A 249 -0.49 -11.76 -22.50
C PHE A 249 0.78 -10.93 -22.69
N ILE A 250 1.01 -10.41 -23.89
CA ILE A 250 2.14 -9.50 -24.15
C ILE A 250 1.97 -8.21 -23.33
N TYR A 251 0.76 -7.66 -23.28
CA TYR A 251 0.46 -6.50 -22.46
C TYR A 251 0.70 -6.78 -20.97
N MET A 252 0.19 -7.89 -20.45
CA MET A 252 0.38 -8.28 -19.04
C MET A 252 1.86 -8.48 -18.69
N LEU A 253 2.64 -9.10 -19.58
CA LEU A 253 4.09 -9.25 -19.39
C LEU A 253 4.81 -7.89 -19.38
N ALA A 254 4.47 -7.03 -20.34
CA ALA A 254 5.03 -5.68 -20.42
C ALA A 254 4.67 -4.86 -19.16
N TYR A 255 3.42 -4.92 -18.72
CA TYR A 255 2.95 -4.28 -17.50
C TYR A 255 3.67 -4.82 -16.26
N PHE A 256 3.82 -6.14 -16.15
CA PHE A 256 4.54 -6.79 -15.04
C PHE A 256 5.98 -6.26 -14.95
N LEU A 257 6.72 -6.27 -16.04
CA LEU A 257 8.10 -5.77 -16.07
C LEU A 257 8.19 -4.27 -15.77
N PHE A 258 7.23 -3.49 -16.27
CA PHE A 258 7.17 -2.05 -16.04
C PHE A 258 6.88 -1.72 -14.58
N ILE A 259 5.85 -2.35 -14.00
CA ILE A 259 5.46 -2.08 -12.60
C ILE A 259 6.50 -2.60 -11.59
N ASP A 260 7.15 -3.75 -11.91
CA ASP A 260 8.24 -4.27 -11.11
C ASP A 260 9.42 -3.30 -11.08
N GLY A 261 9.79 -2.73 -12.24
CA GLY A 261 10.81 -1.68 -12.32
C GLY A 261 10.47 -0.46 -11.48
N ILE A 262 9.23 0.06 -11.56
CA ILE A 262 8.79 1.19 -10.75
C ILE A 262 8.84 0.86 -9.25
N ASN A 263 8.29 -0.27 -8.86
CA ASN A 263 8.26 -0.69 -7.45
C ASN A 263 9.66 -0.91 -6.89
N SER A 264 10.56 -1.50 -7.66
CA SER A 264 11.97 -1.70 -7.28
C SER A 264 12.68 -0.36 -7.08
N VAL A 265 12.54 0.57 -8.01
CA VAL A 265 13.13 1.91 -7.88
C VAL A 265 12.57 2.62 -6.65
N THR A 266 11.26 2.62 -6.45
CA THR A 266 10.60 3.29 -5.32
C THR A 266 11.02 2.68 -3.98
N SER A 267 11.09 1.36 -3.89
CA SER A 267 11.47 0.65 -2.66
C SER A 267 12.94 0.82 -2.29
N LEU A 268 13.81 0.94 -3.30
CA LEU A 268 15.26 1.05 -3.10
C LEU A 268 15.75 2.50 -3.06
N ALA A 269 14.94 3.47 -3.52
CA ALA A 269 15.34 4.87 -3.64
C ALA A 269 15.88 5.46 -2.33
N GLY A 270 15.24 5.12 -1.20
CA GLY A 270 15.67 5.57 0.11
C GLY A 270 17.05 5.04 0.51
N ALA A 271 17.23 3.73 0.41
CA ALA A 271 18.50 3.06 0.73
C ALA A 271 19.61 3.52 -0.23
N PHE A 272 19.34 3.59 -1.53
CA PHE A 272 20.27 4.09 -2.54
C PHE A 272 20.65 5.55 -2.31
N GLY A 273 19.68 6.40 -1.99
CA GLY A 273 19.89 7.82 -1.70
C GLY A 273 20.88 8.03 -0.54
N ILE A 274 20.71 7.28 0.53
CA ILE A 274 21.61 7.37 1.70
C ILE A 274 22.95 6.70 1.41
N ALA A 275 22.95 5.44 0.95
CA ALA A 275 24.15 4.63 0.86
C ALA A 275 25.08 5.03 -0.31
N VAL A 276 24.51 5.43 -1.44
CA VAL A 276 25.25 5.70 -2.68
C VAL A 276 25.39 7.19 -2.96
N LEU A 277 24.30 7.97 -2.79
CA LEU A 277 24.32 9.41 -3.04
C LEU A 277 24.74 10.23 -1.83
N GLY A 278 24.84 9.60 -0.64
CA GLY A 278 25.23 10.28 0.59
C GLY A 278 24.21 11.31 1.10
N LEU A 279 22.94 11.16 0.72
CA LEU A 279 21.88 12.06 1.17
C LEU A 279 21.68 11.93 2.69
N THR A 280 21.48 13.05 3.33
CA THR A 280 20.99 13.08 4.70
C THR A 280 19.52 12.63 4.75
N MET A 281 19.04 12.20 5.91
CA MET A 281 17.64 11.84 6.12
C MET A 281 16.71 12.99 5.73
N GLY A 282 17.06 14.23 6.08
CA GLY A 282 16.28 15.42 5.72
C GLY A 282 16.18 15.62 4.20
N GLU A 283 17.29 15.50 3.46
CA GLU A 283 17.31 15.61 2.00
C GLU A 283 16.51 14.50 1.34
N LEU A 284 16.60 13.27 1.85
CA LEU A 284 15.79 12.14 1.36
C LEU A 284 14.29 12.42 1.50
N ILE A 285 13.85 12.84 2.69
CA ILE A 285 12.43 13.10 2.95
C ILE A 285 11.95 14.30 2.12
N MET A 286 12.77 15.35 1.96
CA MET A 286 12.46 16.49 1.09
C MET A 286 12.33 16.06 -0.37
N THR A 287 13.18 15.15 -0.84
CA THR A 287 13.08 14.58 -2.20
C THR A 287 11.76 13.84 -2.40
N ILE A 288 11.38 12.98 -1.44
CA ILE A 288 10.11 12.25 -1.46
C ILE A 288 8.94 13.26 -1.48
N LEU A 289 9.02 14.32 -0.69
CA LEU A 289 7.99 15.36 -0.65
C LEU A 289 7.83 16.06 -2.01
N ILE A 290 8.93 16.44 -2.66
CA ILE A 290 8.91 17.05 -4.00
C ILE A 290 8.22 16.13 -5.00
N ILE A 291 8.53 14.81 -4.96
CA ILE A 291 7.90 13.81 -5.83
C ILE A 291 6.37 13.83 -5.65
N GLN A 292 5.86 13.88 -4.42
CA GLN A 292 4.41 13.88 -4.15
C GLN A 292 3.72 15.11 -4.78
N PHE A 293 4.32 16.30 -4.63
CA PHE A 293 3.74 17.53 -5.18
C PHE A 293 3.88 17.66 -6.70
N VAL A 294 4.89 17.02 -7.32
CA VAL A 294 5.00 16.92 -8.78
C VAL A 294 4.04 15.88 -9.34
N ALA A 295 3.90 14.74 -8.68
CA ALA A 295 3.02 13.66 -9.11
C ALA A 295 1.53 14.02 -9.03
N PHE A 296 1.13 14.85 -8.06
CA PHE A 296 -0.25 15.31 -7.92
C PHE A 296 -0.79 15.99 -9.20
N PRO A 297 -0.22 17.08 -9.72
CA PRO A 297 -0.69 17.67 -10.98
C PRO A 297 -0.46 16.76 -12.18
N ALA A 298 0.63 15.97 -12.19
CA ALA A 298 0.91 15.04 -13.27
C ALA A 298 -0.23 14.02 -13.47
N ALA A 299 -0.82 13.50 -12.40
CA ALA A 299 -1.94 12.57 -12.46
C ALA A 299 -3.16 13.18 -13.18
N PHE A 300 -3.45 14.47 -13.01
CA PHE A 300 -4.50 15.16 -13.77
C PHE A 300 -4.12 15.40 -15.23
N PHE A 301 -2.86 15.74 -15.51
CA PHE A 301 -2.39 15.94 -16.90
C PHE A 301 -2.44 14.64 -17.70
N PHE A 302 -2.18 13.50 -17.07
CA PHE A 302 -2.32 12.19 -17.73
C PHE A 302 -3.75 11.94 -18.21
N THR A 303 -4.76 12.28 -17.41
CA THR A 303 -6.17 12.18 -17.81
C THR A 303 -6.44 12.98 -19.08
N LEU A 304 -5.92 14.21 -19.17
CA LEU A 304 -6.08 15.04 -20.38
C LEU A 304 -5.36 14.47 -21.60
N SER A 305 -4.21 13.81 -21.40
CA SER A 305 -3.47 13.16 -22.50
C SER A 305 -4.22 11.97 -23.08
N LEU A 306 -4.88 11.17 -22.23
CA LEU A 306 -5.66 9.99 -22.64
C LEU A 306 -6.93 10.37 -23.44
N ILE A 307 -7.50 11.56 -23.24
CA ILE A 307 -8.64 12.05 -24.03
C ILE A 307 -8.26 12.37 -25.49
N HIS A 308 -6.97 12.57 -25.76
CA HIS A 308 -6.47 12.96 -27.09
C HIS A 308 -5.81 11.80 -27.87
N ILE A 309 -5.74 10.59 -27.32
CA ILE A 309 -5.26 9.36 -27.97
C ILE A 309 -6.45 8.47 -28.33
#